data_781bef0f8c940775ae33f15b7a554f9b
#
_entry.id   781bef0f8c940775ae33f15b7a554f9b
#
_cell.length_a   1.000
_cell.length_b   1.000
_cell.length_c   1.000
_cell.angle_alpha   90.00
_cell.angle_beta   90.00
_cell.angle_gamma   90.00
#
_symmetry.space_group_name_H-M   'P 1'
#
loop_
_entity.id
_entity.type
_entity.pdbx_description
1 polymer ?
#
loop_
_entity_poly.entity_id
_entity_poly.type
_entity_poly.pdbx_seq_one_letter_code
_entity_poly.pdbx_strand_id
1 'polypeptide(L)'
;MTGRVETADGKVYELPALLEWRLRRTGGVPCDSFRARCLYSAEMGEALKAACRFAATENGVTRFRGVIDEWSAVCGAEGAVLTVEGRGMAALLLDNEAEAVTYQRAALSEILKDHAAACGVAWEPRGEVYGTGEYAVASGSSRWKAIEGFARRCGLTPYFTREGVLCLRGAAEGRRLVLEEPEGVIEAWY
;
A
#
# COMPACT_ATOMS: atom_id res chain seq x y z
N MET A 1 2.53 19.40 1.10
CA MET A 1 2.23 18.01 1.54
C MET A 1 2.42 17.93 3.04
N THR A 2 1.49 17.30 3.75
CA THR A 2 1.57 16.99 5.19
C THR A 2 1.72 15.49 5.36
N GLY A 3 2.46 15.08 6.39
CA GLY A 3 2.66 13.67 6.76
C GLY A 3 2.10 13.40 8.14
N ARG A 4 1.60 12.20 8.37
CA ARG A 4 1.19 11.72 9.68
C ARG A 4 1.60 10.27 9.87
N VAL A 5 1.85 9.91 11.12
CA VAL A 5 2.12 8.52 11.50
C VAL A 5 0.96 8.01 12.37
N GLU A 6 0.65 6.73 12.23
CA GLU A 6 -0.42 6.07 12.98
C GLU A 6 0.17 4.87 13.74
N THR A 7 -0.22 4.71 14.99
CA THR A 7 0.17 3.58 15.83
C THR A 7 -0.80 2.42 15.69
N ALA A 8 -0.44 1.24 16.15
CA ALA A 8 -1.28 0.05 16.09
C ALA A 8 -2.58 0.19 16.91
N ASP A 9 -2.58 1.01 17.98
CA ASP A 9 -3.76 1.32 18.80
C ASP A 9 -4.62 2.46 18.22
N GLY A 10 -4.29 2.93 17.00
CA GLY A 10 -5.07 3.90 16.25
C GLY A 10 -4.82 5.36 16.60
N LYS A 11 -3.81 5.68 17.43
CA LYS A 11 -3.41 7.07 17.65
C LYS A 11 -2.72 7.64 16.42
N VAL A 12 -3.02 8.91 16.14
CA VAL A 12 -2.50 9.64 14.99
C VAL A 12 -1.66 10.81 15.47
N TYR A 13 -0.48 10.95 14.89
CA TYR A 13 0.45 12.05 15.17
C TYR A 13 0.82 12.74 13.86
N GLU A 14 0.56 14.04 13.80
CA GLU A 14 0.99 14.86 12.66
C GLU A 14 2.50 15.08 12.72
N LEU A 15 3.17 14.90 11.59
CA LEU A 15 4.58 15.25 11.46
C LEU A 15 4.73 16.75 11.21
N PRO A 16 5.85 17.37 11.59
CA PRO A 16 6.20 18.71 11.15
C PRO A 16 6.17 18.84 9.63
N ALA A 17 6.19 20.08 9.13
CA ALA A 17 6.24 20.33 7.68
C ALA A 17 7.35 19.49 7.02
N LEU A 18 6.98 18.76 5.98
CA LEU A 18 7.93 17.91 5.27
C LEU A 18 8.93 18.77 4.51
N LEU A 19 10.21 18.58 4.81
CA LEU A 19 11.35 19.21 4.14
C LEU A 19 11.59 18.58 2.77
N GLU A 20 11.44 17.26 2.72
CA GLU A 20 11.60 16.45 1.50
C GLU A 20 10.64 15.27 1.58
N TRP A 21 10.12 14.88 0.43
CA TRP A 21 9.32 13.67 0.30
C TRP A 21 9.49 13.04 -1.09
N ARG A 22 9.38 11.73 -1.12
CA ARG A 22 9.39 10.94 -2.35
C ARG A 22 8.34 9.85 -2.24
N LEU A 23 7.42 9.83 -3.20
CA LEU A 23 6.44 8.76 -3.37
C LEU A 23 6.73 8.06 -4.69
N ARG A 24 6.91 6.76 -4.64
CA ARG A 24 7.13 5.93 -5.84
C ARG A 24 5.96 4.98 -5.99
N ARG A 25 5.42 4.92 -7.19
CA ARG A 25 4.38 4.00 -7.57
C ARG A 25 4.93 2.95 -8.52
N THR A 26 4.48 1.71 -8.34
CA THR A 26 4.88 0.58 -9.19
C THR A 26 3.69 0.04 -9.96
N GLY A 27 3.90 -0.34 -11.22
CA GLY A 27 2.95 -1.13 -11.99
C GLY A 27 3.22 -2.64 -11.78
N GLY A 28 2.25 -3.49 -12.03
CA GLY A 28 2.40 -4.94 -11.86
C GLY A 28 2.37 -5.38 -10.40
N VAL A 29 3.51 -5.71 -9.81
CA VAL A 29 3.58 -6.04 -8.37
C VAL A 29 3.43 -4.76 -7.57
N PRO A 30 2.48 -4.67 -6.61
CA PRO A 30 2.22 -3.46 -5.85
C PRO A 30 3.28 -3.26 -4.76
N CYS A 31 4.41 -2.69 -5.13
CA CYS A 31 5.53 -2.40 -4.25
C CYS A 31 5.78 -0.87 -4.17
N ASP A 32 4.72 -0.10 -4.01
CA ASP A 32 4.80 1.34 -3.78
C ASP A 32 5.67 1.64 -2.57
N SER A 33 6.39 2.74 -2.58
CA SER A 33 7.25 3.15 -1.47
C SER A 33 7.18 4.64 -1.21
N PHE A 34 7.55 5.03 0.01
CA PHE A 34 7.67 6.41 0.40
C PHE A 34 8.96 6.64 1.19
N ARG A 35 9.43 7.89 1.12
CA ARG A 35 10.42 8.47 2.00
C ARG A 35 9.97 9.88 2.32
N ALA A 36 9.96 10.25 3.60
CA ALA A 36 9.59 11.57 4.07
C ALA A 36 10.63 12.06 5.08
N ARG A 37 11.00 13.34 5.00
CA ARG A 37 11.94 13.98 5.92
C ARG A 37 11.31 15.22 6.52
N CYS A 38 11.47 15.40 7.83
CA CYS A 38 11.01 16.58 8.55
C CYS A 38 11.95 16.88 9.72
N LEU A 39 11.73 17.98 10.42
CA LEU A 39 12.45 18.25 11.67
C LEU A 39 12.06 17.22 12.72
N TYR A 40 13.03 16.81 13.52
CA TYR A 40 12.82 15.90 14.63
C TYR A 40 12.80 16.66 15.95
N SER A 41 11.89 16.30 16.85
CA SER A 41 11.96 16.68 18.27
C SER A 41 11.91 15.44 19.15
N ALA A 42 12.54 15.50 20.33
CA ALA A 42 12.58 14.37 21.25
C ALA A 42 11.20 13.88 21.68
N GLU A 43 10.20 14.76 21.69
CA GLU A 43 8.80 14.45 22.03
C GLU A 43 8.15 13.46 21.03
N MET A 44 8.67 13.40 19.81
CA MET A 44 8.19 12.47 18.78
C MET A 44 8.67 11.04 19.00
N GLY A 45 9.70 10.83 19.83
CA GLY A 45 10.38 9.54 19.98
C GLY A 45 9.44 8.40 20.40
N GLU A 46 8.54 8.64 21.36
CA GLU A 46 7.58 7.61 21.82
C GLU A 46 6.54 7.31 20.77
N ALA A 47 6.03 8.34 20.07
CA ALA A 47 5.08 8.15 18.98
C ALA A 47 5.70 7.34 17.83
N LEU A 48 6.94 7.62 17.47
CA LEU A 48 7.67 6.93 16.39
C LEU A 48 7.98 5.47 16.72
N LYS A 49 8.31 5.15 17.97
CA LYS A 49 8.52 3.76 18.41
C LYS A 49 7.26 2.89 18.23
N ALA A 50 6.08 3.47 18.43
CA ALA A 50 4.80 2.79 18.28
C ALA A 50 4.19 2.93 16.87
N ALA A 51 4.76 3.80 16.03
CA ALA A 51 4.24 4.06 14.70
C ALA A 51 4.44 2.85 13.78
N CYS A 52 3.38 2.44 13.11
CA CYS A 52 3.39 1.34 12.16
C CYS A 52 2.86 1.73 10.77
N ARG A 53 2.19 2.88 10.65
CA ARG A 53 1.63 3.36 9.38
C ARG A 53 1.98 4.82 9.15
N PHE A 54 2.07 5.18 7.88
CA PHE A 54 2.29 6.54 7.40
C PHE A 54 1.21 6.91 6.40
N ALA A 55 0.74 8.15 6.47
CA ALA A 55 -0.10 8.72 5.44
C ALA A 55 0.41 10.11 5.04
N ALA A 56 0.34 10.41 3.74
CA ALA A 56 0.64 11.72 3.18
C ALA A 56 -0.61 12.31 2.54
N THR A 57 -0.89 13.59 2.84
CA THR A 57 -2.00 14.34 2.27
C THR A 57 -1.53 15.65 1.64
N GLU A 58 -2.23 16.08 0.61
CA GLU A 58 -2.00 17.35 -0.05
C GLU A 58 -3.34 18.00 -0.37
N ASN A 59 -3.55 19.20 0.11
CA ASN A 59 -4.83 19.92 -0.05
C ASN A 59 -6.05 19.07 0.42
N GLY A 60 -5.90 18.35 1.53
CA GLY A 60 -6.96 17.48 2.06
C GLY A 60 -7.15 16.14 1.33
N VAL A 61 -6.42 15.89 0.25
CA VAL A 61 -6.51 14.65 -0.54
C VAL A 61 -5.38 13.71 -0.14
N THR A 62 -5.71 12.46 0.20
CA THR A 62 -4.72 11.42 0.46
C THR A 62 -3.91 11.15 -0.82
N ARG A 63 -2.61 11.27 -0.71
CA ARG A 63 -1.66 10.97 -1.78
C ARG A 63 -1.03 9.60 -1.62
N PHE A 64 -0.88 9.17 -0.36
CA PHE A 64 -0.28 7.89 -0.05
C PHE A 64 -0.71 7.40 1.33
N ARG A 65 -0.88 6.10 1.48
CA ARG A 65 -0.98 5.40 2.75
C ARG A 65 -0.21 4.09 2.68
N GLY A 66 0.57 3.79 3.72
CA GLY A 66 1.39 2.59 3.75
C GLY A 66 1.86 2.24 5.14
N VAL A 67 2.77 1.27 5.21
CA VAL A 67 3.42 0.79 6.42
C VAL A 67 4.80 1.41 6.55
N ILE A 68 5.23 1.67 7.78
CA ILE A 68 6.57 2.14 8.10
C ILE A 68 7.46 0.92 8.22
N ASP A 69 8.53 0.86 7.43
CA ASP A 69 9.55 -0.17 7.53
C ASP A 69 10.66 0.28 8.50
N GLU A 70 11.03 1.57 8.44
CA GLU A 70 12.06 2.13 9.32
C GLU A 70 11.91 3.63 9.51
N TRP A 71 12.50 4.12 10.57
CA TRP A 71 12.73 5.54 10.77
C TRP A 71 14.11 5.78 11.42
N SER A 72 14.68 6.92 11.13
CA SER A 72 15.94 7.36 11.73
C SER A 72 15.92 8.84 12.03
N ALA A 73 16.60 9.25 13.12
CA ALA A 73 16.81 10.64 13.46
C ALA A 73 18.30 10.93 13.50
N VAL A 74 18.73 11.92 12.75
CA VAL A 74 20.13 12.35 12.69
C VAL A 74 20.24 13.75 13.26
N CYS A 75 21.05 13.90 14.31
CA CYS A 75 21.35 15.19 14.93
C CYS A 75 22.66 15.75 14.34
N GLY A 76 22.60 16.99 13.85
CA GLY A 76 23.75 17.70 13.29
C GLY A 76 23.82 19.13 13.79
N ALA A 77 24.77 19.93 13.27
CA ALA A 77 24.97 21.33 13.66
C ALA A 77 23.74 22.21 13.35
N GLU A 78 22.95 21.84 12.35
CA GLU A 78 21.76 22.59 11.91
C GLU A 78 20.45 22.07 12.53
N GLY A 79 20.53 21.16 13.50
CA GLY A 79 19.36 20.55 14.15
C GLY A 79 19.24 19.05 13.93
N ALA A 80 18.10 18.50 14.32
CA ALA A 80 17.79 17.08 14.16
C ALA A 80 16.78 16.88 13.04
N VAL A 81 17.05 15.91 12.16
CA VAL A 81 16.20 15.56 11.02
C VAL A 81 15.72 14.14 11.18
N LEU A 82 14.40 13.95 11.12
CA LEU A 82 13.72 12.67 11.05
C LEU A 82 13.59 12.25 9.58
N THR A 83 13.91 11.00 9.31
CA THR A 83 13.57 10.31 8.07
C THR A 83 12.65 9.14 8.39
N VAL A 84 11.52 9.02 7.69
CA VAL A 84 10.58 7.89 7.79
C VAL A 84 10.47 7.28 6.41
N GLU A 85 10.65 5.97 6.33
CA GLU A 85 10.62 5.21 5.07
C GLU A 85 9.71 4.00 5.20
N GLY A 86 9.14 3.58 4.06
CA GLY A 86 8.31 2.41 4.05
C GLY A 86 7.64 2.15 2.70
N ARG A 87 6.70 1.23 2.73
CA ARG A 87 6.03 0.72 1.55
C ARG A 87 4.52 0.92 1.63
N GLY A 88 3.84 0.78 0.49
CA GLY A 88 2.37 0.80 0.42
C GLY A 88 1.74 -0.34 1.23
N MET A 89 0.42 -0.26 1.46
CA MET A 89 -0.33 -1.25 2.25
C MET A 89 -0.22 -2.69 1.70
N ALA A 90 0.14 -2.85 0.42
CA ALA A 90 0.40 -4.14 -0.18
C ALA A 90 1.55 -4.91 0.47
N ALA A 91 2.50 -4.24 1.15
CA ALA A 91 3.58 -4.88 1.89
C ALA A 91 3.05 -5.91 2.90
N LEU A 92 1.92 -5.63 3.55
CA LEU A 92 1.27 -6.56 4.48
C LEU A 92 0.85 -7.89 3.83
N LEU A 93 0.55 -7.88 2.54
CA LEU A 93 0.18 -9.08 1.79
C LEU A 93 1.37 -9.77 1.13
N LEU A 94 2.42 -9.01 0.82
CA LEU A 94 3.64 -9.53 0.20
C LEU A 94 4.52 -10.25 1.22
N ASP A 95 4.63 -9.70 2.43
CA ASP A 95 5.55 -10.18 3.46
C ASP A 95 4.93 -11.28 4.35
N ASN A 96 3.61 -11.46 4.30
CA ASN A 96 2.92 -12.49 5.09
C ASN A 96 2.60 -13.71 4.24
N GLU A 97 3.01 -14.87 4.75
CA GLU A 97 2.69 -16.16 4.16
C GLU A 97 1.20 -16.49 4.31
N ALA A 98 0.61 -17.05 3.28
CA ALA A 98 -0.73 -17.61 3.30
C ALA A 98 -0.68 -19.04 3.84
N GLU A 99 -1.68 -19.42 4.62
CA GLU A 99 -1.86 -20.80 5.01
C GLU A 99 -2.15 -21.65 3.77
N ALA A 100 -1.57 -22.86 3.73
CA ALA A 100 -1.86 -23.81 2.67
C ALA A 100 -3.29 -24.32 2.82
N VAL A 101 -4.12 -24.04 1.83
CA VAL A 101 -5.55 -24.38 1.84
C VAL A 101 -6.06 -24.67 0.43
N THR A 102 -7.04 -25.56 0.35
CA THR A 102 -7.72 -25.87 -0.88
C THR A 102 -9.21 -25.51 -0.76
N TYR A 103 -9.65 -24.55 -1.57
CA TYR A 103 -11.04 -24.14 -1.68
C TYR A 103 -11.72 -24.95 -2.78
N GLN A 104 -12.81 -25.66 -2.46
CA GLN A 104 -13.55 -26.46 -3.43
C GLN A 104 -14.41 -25.59 -4.35
N ARG A 105 -14.98 -24.53 -3.81
CA ARG A 105 -15.78 -23.54 -4.56
C ARG A 105 -15.61 -22.18 -3.89
N ALA A 106 -14.47 -21.54 -4.17
CA ALA A 106 -14.17 -20.26 -3.55
C ALA A 106 -15.05 -19.11 -4.11
N ALA A 107 -15.49 -18.25 -3.19
CA ALA A 107 -15.98 -16.92 -3.50
C ALA A 107 -14.84 -15.90 -3.34
N LEU A 108 -14.86 -14.84 -4.14
CA LEU A 108 -13.86 -13.77 -4.05
C LEU A 108 -13.86 -13.11 -2.65
N SER A 109 -15.05 -12.91 -2.08
CA SER A 109 -15.22 -12.37 -0.72
C SER A 109 -14.54 -13.23 0.35
N GLU A 110 -14.59 -14.55 0.21
CA GLU A 110 -13.92 -15.51 1.10
C GLU A 110 -12.39 -15.37 1.00
N ILE A 111 -11.84 -15.35 -0.21
CA ILE A 111 -10.41 -15.15 -0.44
C ILE A 111 -9.92 -13.82 0.13
N LEU A 112 -10.67 -12.73 -0.05
CA LEU A 112 -10.31 -11.42 0.50
C LEU A 112 -10.39 -11.40 2.02
N LYS A 113 -11.38 -12.05 2.60
CA LYS A 113 -11.52 -12.17 4.05
C LYS A 113 -10.34 -12.95 4.66
N ASP A 114 -9.99 -14.11 4.09
CA ASP A 114 -8.97 -14.98 4.63
C ASP A 114 -7.55 -14.42 4.45
N HIS A 115 -7.31 -13.66 3.39
CA HIS A 115 -5.96 -13.17 3.07
C HIS A 115 -5.78 -11.68 3.29
N ALA A 116 -6.74 -10.82 2.95
CA ALA A 116 -6.59 -9.36 3.12
C ALA A 116 -7.01 -8.92 4.53
N ALA A 117 -8.20 -9.30 5.02
CA ALA A 117 -8.66 -8.90 6.34
C ALA A 117 -7.76 -9.42 7.45
N ALA A 118 -7.26 -10.64 7.34
CA ALA A 118 -6.35 -11.25 8.30
C ALA A 118 -5.04 -10.45 8.51
N CYS A 119 -4.66 -9.61 7.52
CA CYS A 119 -3.53 -8.69 7.61
C CYS A 119 -3.96 -7.23 7.90
N GLY A 120 -5.23 -6.98 8.21
CA GLY A 120 -5.75 -5.63 8.43
C GLY A 120 -5.75 -4.74 7.19
N VAL A 121 -5.79 -5.36 6.00
CA VAL A 121 -5.91 -4.67 4.72
C VAL A 121 -7.39 -4.50 4.37
N ALA A 122 -7.83 -3.25 4.24
CA ALA A 122 -9.17 -2.94 3.78
C ALA A 122 -9.30 -3.22 2.27
N TRP A 123 -10.48 -3.67 1.85
CA TRP A 123 -10.78 -3.84 0.42
C TRP A 123 -12.14 -3.25 0.06
N GLU A 124 -12.29 -2.90 -1.20
CA GLU A 124 -13.55 -2.43 -1.75
C GLU A 124 -14.50 -3.61 -1.97
N PRO A 125 -15.72 -3.59 -1.40
CA PRO A 125 -16.71 -4.62 -1.65
C PRO A 125 -17.08 -4.68 -3.15
N ARG A 126 -17.09 -5.89 -3.69
CA ARG A 126 -17.56 -6.16 -5.03
C ARG A 126 -18.69 -7.20 -4.95
N GLY A 127 -19.59 -7.23 -5.93
CA GLY A 127 -20.60 -8.28 -6.01
C GLY A 127 -19.95 -9.68 -6.00
N GLU A 128 -20.71 -10.69 -5.57
CA GLU A 128 -20.21 -12.05 -5.46
C GLU A 128 -19.65 -12.56 -6.79
N VAL A 129 -18.40 -12.96 -6.77
CA VAL A 129 -17.68 -13.57 -7.90
C VAL A 129 -17.14 -14.91 -7.43
N TYR A 130 -17.51 -15.96 -8.14
CA TYR A 130 -17.06 -17.31 -7.84
C TYR A 130 -15.99 -17.77 -8.83
N GLY A 131 -14.96 -18.41 -8.32
CA GLY A 131 -14.00 -19.13 -9.14
C GLY A 131 -14.60 -20.42 -9.72
N THR A 132 -14.11 -20.82 -10.86
CA THR A 132 -14.46 -22.12 -11.45
C THR A 132 -13.53 -23.21 -10.92
N GLY A 133 -14.11 -24.27 -10.36
CA GLY A 133 -13.37 -25.42 -9.84
C GLY A 133 -12.62 -25.15 -8.54
N GLU A 134 -11.70 -26.05 -8.25
CA GLU A 134 -10.87 -26.01 -7.05
C GLU A 134 -9.80 -24.92 -7.15
N TYR A 135 -9.53 -24.21 -6.05
CA TYR A 135 -8.43 -23.27 -5.92
C TYR A 135 -7.53 -23.65 -4.74
N ALA A 136 -6.30 -24.00 -5.05
CA ALA A 136 -5.30 -24.39 -4.05
C ALA A 136 -4.29 -23.25 -3.84
N VAL A 137 -4.06 -22.91 -2.58
CA VAL A 137 -2.97 -22.04 -2.11
C VAL A 137 -1.87 -22.94 -1.58
N ALA A 138 -0.70 -22.90 -2.21
CA ALA A 138 0.44 -23.70 -1.81
C ALA A 138 1.17 -23.10 -0.59
N SER A 139 1.77 -23.93 0.23
CA SER A 139 2.70 -23.51 1.29
C SER A 139 3.83 -22.65 0.71
N GLY A 140 4.26 -21.62 1.43
CA GLY A 140 5.26 -20.66 0.98
C GLY A 140 4.74 -19.58 0.03
N SER A 141 3.43 -19.59 -0.27
CA SER A 141 2.81 -18.51 -1.06
C SER A 141 2.57 -17.28 -0.20
N SER A 142 2.86 -16.08 -0.71
CA SER A 142 2.41 -14.86 -0.03
C SER A 142 0.89 -14.69 -0.13
N ARG A 143 0.30 -13.96 0.81
CA ARG A 143 -1.14 -13.63 0.78
C ARG A 143 -1.50 -12.83 -0.49
N TRP A 144 -0.58 -11.97 -0.96
CA TRP A 144 -0.76 -11.30 -2.24
C TRP A 144 -0.91 -12.29 -3.40
N LYS A 145 -0.02 -13.29 -3.48
CA LYS A 145 -0.04 -14.31 -4.54
C LYS A 145 -1.34 -15.13 -4.52
N ALA A 146 -1.86 -15.43 -3.33
CA ALA A 146 -3.14 -16.10 -3.18
C ALA A 146 -4.29 -15.27 -3.74
N ILE A 147 -4.37 -13.97 -3.38
CA ILE A 147 -5.41 -13.05 -3.89
C ILE A 147 -5.27 -12.84 -5.40
N GLU A 148 -4.07 -12.53 -5.88
CA GLU A 148 -3.80 -12.27 -7.29
C GLU A 148 -4.10 -13.48 -8.17
N GLY A 149 -3.68 -14.67 -7.74
CA GLY A 149 -3.93 -15.91 -8.48
C GLY A 149 -5.41 -16.21 -8.61
N PHE A 150 -6.20 -16.03 -7.55
CA PHE A 150 -7.64 -16.20 -7.61
C PHE A 150 -8.32 -15.12 -8.46
N ALA A 151 -7.96 -13.85 -8.26
CA ALA A 151 -8.51 -12.74 -9.03
C ALA A 151 -8.31 -12.94 -10.54
N ARG A 152 -7.11 -13.35 -10.96
CA ARG A 152 -6.81 -13.65 -12.38
C ARG A 152 -7.70 -14.76 -12.97
N ARG A 153 -8.02 -15.80 -12.19
CA ARG A 153 -8.97 -16.85 -12.63
C ARG A 153 -10.39 -16.28 -12.87
N CYS A 154 -10.73 -15.23 -12.15
CA CYS A 154 -12.00 -14.51 -12.30
C CYS A 154 -11.94 -13.39 -13.35
N GLY A 155 -10.85 -13.25 -14.11
CA GLY A 155 -10.66 -12.16 -15.08
C GLY A 155 -10.47 -10.78 -14.43
N LEU A 156 -10.03 -10.75 -13.17
CA LEU A 156 -9.84 -9.54 -12.39
C LEU A 156 -8.36 -9.26 -12.15
N THR A 157 -8.03 -7.97 -12.01
CA THR A 157 -6.68 -7.50 -11.65
C THR A 157 -6.76 -6.75 -10.34
N PRO A 158 -6.08 -7.22 -9.26
CA PRO A 158 -6.02 -6.50 -8.00
C PRO A 158 -5.06 -5.32 -8.10
N TYR A 159 -5.40 -4.21 -7.42
CA TYR A 159 -4.56 -3.03 -7.30
C TYR A 159 -4.86 -2.30 -5.98
N PHE A 160 -3.99 -1.39 -5.57
CA PHE A 160 -4.21 -0.55 -4.40
C PHE A 160 -4.51 0.89 -4.78
N THR A 161 -5.45 1.50 -4.07
CA THR A 161 -5.72 2.94 -4.17
C THR A 161 -4.67 3.74 -3.39
N ARG A 162 -4.72 5.08 -3.50
CA ARG A 162 -3.85 5.98 -2.73
C ARG A 162 -4.12 5.93 -1.23
N GLU A 163 -5.33 5.58 -0.86
CA GLU A 163 -5.82 5.40 0.51
C GLU A 163 -5.40 4.05 1.11
N GLY A 164 -4.72 3.20 0.32
CA GLY A 164 -4.27 1.88 0.75
C GLY A 164 -5.38 0.83 0.80
N VAL A 165 -6.44 1.01 0.01
CA VAL A 165 -7.55 0.06 -0.12
C VAL A 165 -7.27 -0.86 -1.30
N LEU A 166 -7.42 -2.16 -1.09
CA LEU A 166 -7.34 -3.17 -2.14
C LEU A 166 -8.61 -3.16 -2.98
N CYS A 167 -8.45 -2.97 -4.27
CA CYS A 167 -9.54 -2.97 -5.26
C CYS A 167 -9.25 -4.02 -6.34
N LEU A 168 -10.31 -4.45 -7.04
CA LEU A 168 -10.23 -5.36 -8.17
C LEU A 168 -10.94 -4.74 -9.36
N ARG A 169 -10.33 -4.77 -10.54
CA ARG A 169 -10.93 -4.28 -11.78
C ARG A 169 -10.97 -5.38 -12.84
N GLY A 170 -12.03 -5.40 -13.64
CA GLY A 170 -12.12 -6.23 -14.83
C GLY A 170 -11.30 -5.66 -15.99
N ALA A 171 -10.98 -6.50 -16.98
CA ALA A 171 -10.24 -6.09 -18.17
C ALA A 171 -10.95 -4.99 -18.98
N ALA A 172 -12.30 -4.95 -18.94
CA ALA A 172 -13.10 -3.94 -19.63
C ALA A 172 -13.16 -2.58 -18.89
N GLU A 173 -12.71 -2.50 -17.64
CA GLU A 173 -12.78 -1.30 -16.79
C GLU A 173 -11.51 -0.43 -16.92
N GLY A 174 -10.58 -0.81 -17.78
CA GLY A 174 -9.37 -0.04 -18.04
C GLY A 174 -9.67 1.28 -18.76
N ARG A 175 -9.29 2.42 -18.17
CA ARG A 175 -9.28 3.70 -18.88
C ARG A 175 -8.20 3.68 -19.96
N ARG A 176 -8.58 4.01 -21.21
CA ARG A 176 -7.61 4.34 -22.25
C ARG A 176 -7.00 5.70 -21.89
N LEU A 177 -5.74 5.71 -21.50
CA LEU A 177 -4.95 6.94 -21.40
C LEU A 177 -4.40 7.26 -22.80
N VAL A 178 -4.80 8.40 -23.33
CA VAL A 178 -4.11 9.01 -24.47
C VAL A 178 -3.08 9.93 -23.87
N LEU A 179 -1.81 9.61 -24.04
CA LEU A 179 -0.70 10.49 -23.69
C LEU A 179 -0.46 11.37 -24.92
N GLU A 180 -0.85 12.62 -24.85
CA GLU A 180 -0.42 13.65 -25.80
C GLU A 180 0.94 14.16 -25.32
N GLU A 181 1.89 14.26 -26.20
CA GLU A 181 3.19 14.88 -25.89
C GLU A 181 2.93 16.37 -25.62
N PRO A 182 3.17 16.88 -24.41
CA PRO A 182 3.07 18.31 -24.17
C PRO A 182 4.16 19.04 -24.94
N GLU A 183 3.82 20.17 -25.53
CA GLU A 183 4.80 21.05 -26.18
C GLU A 183 5.95 21.36 -25.21
N GLY A 184 7.18 21.05 -25.58
CA GLY A 184 8.38 21.31 -24.79
C GLY A 184 8.96 20.13 -24.02
N VAL A 185 8.46 18.90 -24.17
CA VAL A 185 9.11 17.69 -23.64
C VAL A 185 10.33 17.39 -24.50
N ILE A 186 11.52 17.41 -23.88
CA ILE A 186 12.79 17.10 -24.54
C ILE A 186 13.07 15.59 -24.54
N GLU A 187 12.60 14.86 -23.54
CA GLU A 187 12.74 13.40 -23.42
C GLU A 187 11.49 12.78 -22.80
N ALA A 188 10.98 11.70 -23.39
CA ALA A 188 9.94 10.85 -22.83
C ALA A 188 10.43 9.40 -22.81
N TRP A 189 10.38 8.74 -21.66
CA TRP A 189 10.69 7.33 -21.50
C TRP A 189 9.39 6.53 -21.28
N TYR A 190 9.16 5.51 -22.12
CA TYR A 190 7.97 4.66 -22.11
C TYR A 190 8.30 3.26 -21.56
#